data_41af2ba4fc4b454499c5f8393581d431
#
_entry.id   41af2ba4fc4b454499c5f8393581d431
#
_cell.length_a   1.000
_cell.length_b   1.000
_cell.length_c   1.000
_cell.angle_alpha   90.00
_cell.angle_beta   90.00
_cell.angle_gamma   90.00
#
_symmetry.space_group_name_H-M   'P 1'
#
loop_
_entity.id
_entity.type
_entity.pdbx_description
1 polymer ?
#
loop_
_entity_poly.entity_id
_entity_poly.type
_entity_poly.pdbx_seq_one_letter_code
_entity_poly.pdbx_strand_id
1 'polypeptide(L)' 'CEDEHALCSSWAAAGECAKNPGYMVGTSDSPGFCRKSCNIC' A
#
# COMPACT_ATOMS: atom_id res chain seq x y z
N CYS A 1 2.95 7.44 9.04
CA CYS A 1 2.62 6.57 7.91
C CYS A 1 2.41 5.15 8.41
N GLU A 2 1.23 4.60 8.18
CA GLU A 2 0.84 3.28 8.66
C GLU A 2 0.04 2.53 7.61
N ASP A 3 -0.01 1.19 7.76
CA ASP A 3 -0.91 0.37 6.97
C ASP A 3 -2.32 0.51 7.54
N GLU A 4 -3.28 0.70 6.65
CA GLU A 4 -4.68 0.84 7.05
C GLU A 4 -5.44 -0.49 7.02
N HIS A 5 -4.76 -1.55 6.61
CA HIS A 5 -5.38 -2.87 6.50
C HIS A 5 -4.44 -3.93 7.05
N ALA A 6 -5.02 -4.93 7.72
CA ALA A 6 -4.24 -5.99 8.34
C ALA A 6 -3.51 -6.89 7.33
N LEU A 7 -3.99 -6.96 6.10
CA LEU A 7 -3.40 -7.78 5.05
C LEU A 7 -2.33 -7.06 4.22
N CYS A 8 -2.00 -5.83 4.56
CA CYS A 8 -1.06 -5.05 3.79
C CYS A 8 0.30 -5.74 3.61
N SER A 9 0.84 -6.35 4.66
CA SER A 9 2.13 -7.02 4.56
C SER A 9 2.07 -8.22 3.61
N SER A 10 0.98 -8.99 3.66
CA SER A 10 0.78 -10.11 2.77
C SER A 10 0.62 -9.64 1.32
N TRP A 11 -0.16 -8.60 1.11
CA TRP A 11 -0.37 -8.02 -0.22
C TRP A 11 0.93 -7.46 -0.78
N ALA A 12 1.70 -6.76 0.04
CA ALA A 12 2.98 -6.21 -0.40
C ALA A 12 3.94 -7.32 -0.79
N ALA A 13 3.96 -8.42 -0.04
CA ALA A 13 4.79 -9.58 -0.35
C ALA A 13 4.37 -10.23 -1.68
N ALA A 14 3.08 -10.14 -2.02
CA ALA A 14 2.57 -10.69 -3.28
C ALA A 14 2.81 -9.75 -4.47
N GLY A 15 3.37 -8.57 -4.24
CA GLY A 15 3.67 -7.63 -5.31
C GLY A 15 2.53 -6.68 -5.64
N GLU A 16 1.57 -6.53 -4.74
CA GLU A 16 0.42 -5.66 -4.97
C GLU A 16 0.82 -4.19 -5.06
N CYS A 17 1.92 -3.81 -4.44
CA CYS A 17 2.41 -2.43 -4.52
C CYS A 17 2.66 -2.01 -5.97
N ALA A 18 3.05 -2.96 -6.81
CA ALA A 18 3.27 -2.71 -8.24
C ALA A 18 2.03 -3.00 -9.08
N LYS A 19 1.24 -4.01 -8.67
CA LYS A 19 0.03 -4.40 -9.41
C LYS A 19 -1.13 -3.43 -9.20
N ASN A 20 -1.33 -3.01 -7.96
CA ASN A 20 -2.45 -2.14 -7.59
C ASN A 20 -1.95 -0.92 -6.82
N PRO A 21 -1.12 -0.09 -7.44
CA PRO A 21 -0.52 1.05 -6.73
C PRO A 21 -1.56 2.07 -6.25
N GLY A 22 -2.66 2.22 -6.98
CA GLY A 22 -3.72 3.14 -6.59
C GLY A 22 -4.34 2.76 -5.25
N TYR A 23 -4.46 1.47 -4.99
CA TYR A 23 -5.02 0.96 -3.74
C TYR A 23 -3.95 0.89 -2.64
N MET A 24 -2.77 0.36 -2.98
CA MET A 24 -1.71 0.13 -2.01
C MET A 24 -0.97 1.42 -1.62
N VAL A 25 -0.57 2.18 -2.61
CA VAL A 25 0.22 3.39 -2.43
C VAL A 25 -0.66 4.64 -2.40
N GLY A 26 -1.64 4.69 -3.28
CA GLY A 26 -2.54 5.81 -3.40
C GLY A 26 -2.01 6.88 -4.35
N THR A 27 -2.70 8.00 -4.34
CA THR A 27 -2.34 9.16 -5.17
C THR A 27 -2.16 10.37 -4.27
N SER A 28 -1.83 11.51 -4.85
CA SER A 28 -1.71 12.75 -4.09
C SER A 28 -3.04 13.19 -3.46
N ASP A 29 -4.16 12.80 -4.09
CA ASP A 29 -5.49 13.15 -3.59
C ASP A 29 -6.06 12.13 -2.62
N SER A 30 -5.64 10.86 -2.75
CA SER A 30 -6.19 9.76 -1.97
C SER A 30 -5.07 8.83 -1.54
N PRO A 31 -4.67 8.86 -0.28
CA PRO A 31 -3.60 7.96 0.19
C PRO A 31 -4.05 6.50 0.11
N GLY A 32 -3.11 5.62 -0.21
CA GLY A 32 -3.37 4.20 -0.28
C GLY A 32 -3.45 3.58 1.11
N PHE A 33 -3.83 2.30 1.15
CA PHE A 33 -4.03 1.60 2.41
C PHE A 33 -2.77 0.93 2.96
N CYS A 34 -1.75 0.74 2.12
CA CYS A 34 -0.58 -0.03 2.49
C CYS A 34 0.74 0.71 2.27
N ARG A 35 0.76 2.00 2.57
CA ARG A 35 1.94 2.83 2.35
C ARG A 35 3.17 2.35 3.12
N LYS A 36 2.96 1.88 4.35
CA LYS A 36 4.06 1.39 5.16
C LYS A 36 4.65 0.09 4.59
N SER A 37 3.79 -0.88 4.26
CA SER A 37 4.22 -2.15 3.69
C SER A 37 4.85 -1.96 2.31
N CYS A 38 4.41 -0.95 1.55
CA CYS A 38 4.97 -0.63 0.25
C CYS A 38 6.20 0.27 0.35
N ASN A 39 6.61 0.61 1.56
CA ASN A 39 7.81 1.40 1.82
C ASN A 39 7.78 2.77 1.13
N ILE A 40 6.62 3.43 1.17
CA ILE A 40 6.43 4.73 0.55
C ILE A 40 6.85 5.88 1.49
N CYS A 41 6.81 5.61 2.77
CA CYS A 41 7.13 6.63 3.77
C CYS A 41 8.55 6.58 4.25
#